data_19703067a6306ac8c31566392707e381
#
_entry.id   19703067a6306ac8c31566392707e381
#
_cell.length_a   1.000
_cell.length_b   1.000
_cell.length_c   1.000
_cell.angle_alpha   90.00
_cell.angle_beta   90.00
_cell.angle_gamma   90.00
#
_symmetry.space_group_name_H-M   'P 1'
#
loop_
_entity.id
_entity.type
_entity.pdbx_description
1 polymer ?
#
loop_
_entity_poly.entity_id
_entity_poly.type
_entity_poly.pdbx_seq_one_letter_code
_entity_poly.pdbx_strand_id
1 'polypeptide(L)'
;GVQTHVLPATATAGDLLAAGPDGVFLSNGPGDPAAADYAVEAVRGVLDAGRPLFGICFGNQILGRALGLGTYKLRFGHRGLNQPVLDRVSGTVRVTSHNHGFAVDAPLDRPTDTPYGRVEVSHVGLNDDVVEGLRLLDAPAFSVQFHPESAAGPHDAAPLFQRFVDLMGEKD
;
A
#
# COMPACT_ATOMS: atom_id res chain seq x y z
N GLY A 1 -0.59 -21.42 -5.26
CA GLY A 1 -0.85 -20.78 -3.99
C GLY A 1 0.45 -20.34 -3.33
N VAL A 2 0.38 -19.45 -2.36
CA VAL A 2 1.52 -18.98 -1.57
C VAL A 2 1.42 -19.51 -0.14
N GLN A 3 2.57 -19.77 0.49
CA GLN A 3 2.64 -20.07 1.92
C GLN A 3 2.66 -18.71 2.67
N THR A 4 1.82 -18.57 3.69
CA THR A 4 1.72 -17.34 4.44
C THR A 4 2.17 -17.53 5.88
N HIS A 5 3.07 -16.66 6.35
CA HIS A 5 3.50 -16.54 7.74
C HIS A 5 2.92 -15.25 8.32
N VAL A 6 2.08 -15.35 9.34
CA VAL A 6 1.47 -14.18 9.99
C VAL A 6 2.32 -13.79 11.20
N LEU A 7 2.75 -12.53 11.23
CA LEU A 7 3.52 -11.95 12.32
C LEU A 7 2.73 -10.81 12.99
N PRO A 8 2.98 -10.52 14.27
CA PRO A 8 2.31 -9.43 14.96
C PRO A 8 2.74 -8.07 14.36
N ALA A 9 1.89 -7.06 14.52
CA ALA A 9 2.14 -5.71 14.01
C ALA A 9 3.42 -5.06 14.60
N THR A 10 3.89 -5.57 15.73
CA THR A 10 5.13 -5.12 16.40
C THR A 10 6.39 -5.86 15.96
N ALA A 11 6.28 -6.76 14.97
CA ALA A 11 7.45 -7.46 14.42
C ALA A 11 8.43 -6.46 13.81
N THR A 12 9.70 -6.67 14.11
CA THR A 12 10.79 -5.87 13.53
C THR A 12 11.11 -6.31 12.10
N ALA A 13 11.86 -5.50 11.36
CA ALA A 13 12.38 -5.91 10.06
C ALA A 13 13.19 -7.22 10.14
N GLY A 14 13.98 -7.39 11.21
CA GLY A 14 14.72 -8.63 11.46
C GLY A 14 13.80 -9.85 11.59
N ASP A 15 12.69 -9.72 12.33
CA ASP A 15 11.71 -10.80 12.48
C ASP A 15 11.05 -11.16 11.14
N LEU A 16 10.69 -10.13 10.35
CA LEU A 16 10.09 -10.30 9.03
C LEU A 16 11.04 -11.02 8.06
N LEU A 17 12.31 -10.63 8.04
CA LEU A 17 13.32 -11.14 7.11
C LEU A 17 13.89 -12.49 7.54
N ALA A 18 13.83 -12.83 8.83
CA ALA A 18 14.34 -14.11 9.35
C ALA A 18 13.62 -15.34 8.75
N ALA A 19 12.37 -15.17 8.33
CA ALA A 19 11.61 -16.22 7.64
C ALA A 19 12.05 -16.45 6.18
N GLY A 20 12.93 -15.58 5.62
CA GLY A 20 13.35 -15.63 4.22
C GLY A 20 12.20 -15.42 3.23
N PRO A 21 11.31 -14.42 3.44
CA PRO A 21 10.11 -14.29 2.63
C PRO A 21 10.44 -13.88 1.20
N ASP A 22 9.67 -14.37 0.22
CA ASP A 22 9.73 -13.88 -1.16
C ASP A 22 9.08 -12.49 -1.31
N GLY A 23 8.19 -12.11 -0.39
CA GLY A 23 7.59 -10.78 -0.31
C GLY A 23 6.93 -10.52 1.04
N VAL A 24 6.67 -9.25 1.34
CA VAL A 24 6.03 -8.81 2.59
C VAL A 24 4.71 -8.14 2.27
N PHE A 25 3.65 -8.58 2.96
CA PHE A 25 2.32 -8.02 2.84
C PHE A 25 1.96 -7.22 4.10
N LEU A 26 1.59 -5.97 3.94
CA LEU A 26 1.10 -5.12 5.01
C LEU A 26 -0.43 -5.09 4.97
N SER A 27 -1.04 -5.73 5.95
CA SER A 27 -2.49 -5.77 6.06
C SER A 27 -3.07 -4.39 6.40
N ASN A 28 -4.38 -4.28 6.27
CA ASN A 28 -5.15 -3.20 6.86
C ASN A 28 -5.05 -3.23 8.40
N GLY A 29 -5.37 -2.10 9.03
CA GLY A 29 -5.36 -1.96 10.49
C GLY A 29 -6.04 -0.68 10.94
N PRO A 30 -6.39 -0.59 12.23
CA PRO A 30 -6.98 0.59 12.83
C PRO A 30 -5.90 1.58 13.30
N GLY A 31 -6.33 2.83 13.53
CA GLY A 31 -5.54 3.82 14.24
C GLY A 31 -5.03 4.95 13.36
N ASP A 32 -4.25 5.81 13.99
CA ASP A 32 -3.57 6.93 13.33
C ASP A 32 -2.21 6.44 12.83
N PRO A 33 -1.92 6.53 11.53
CA PRO A 33 -0.62 6.12 11.00
C PRO A 33 0.54 6.91 11.63
N ALA A 34 0.31 8.12 12.10
CA ALA A 34 1.33 8.93 12.78
C ALA A 34 1.83 8.33 14.10
N ALA A 35 1.05 7.45 14.72
CA ALA A 35 1.41 6.77 15.96
C ALA A 35 2.15 5.41 15.74
N ALA A 36 2.40 5.00 14.51
CA ALA A 36 2.92 3.67 14.17
C ALA A 36 4.38 3.70 13.67
N ASP A 37 5.26 4.44 14.33
CA ASP A 37 6.68 4.55 13.95
C ASP A 37 7.38 3.18 13.92
N TYR A 38 7.01 2.28 14.81
CA TYR A 38 7.52 0.90 14.84
C TYR A 38 7.27 0.16 13.51
N ALA A 39 6.09 0.34 12.92
CA ALA A 39 5.74 -0.28 11.64
C ALA A 39 6.47 0.41 10.47
N VAL A 40 6.64 1.72 10.54
CA VAL A 40 7.42 2.50 9.56
C VAL A 40 8.87 2.01 9.51
N GLU A 41 9.51 1.80 10.66
CA GLU A 41 10.88 1.30 10.74
C GLU A 41 11.00 -0.14 10.21
N ALA A 42 10.03 -1.00 10.51
CA ALA A 42 10.00 -2.36 9.98
C ALA A 42 9.88 -2.35 8.44
N VAL A 43 9.02 -1.50 7.88
CA VAL A 43 8.86 -1.35 6.43
C VAL A 43 10.12 -0.81 5.77
N ARG A 44 10.81 0.16 6.37
CA ARG A 44 12.09 0.66 5.88
C ARG A 44 13.13 -0.46 5.76
N GLY A 45 13.26 -1.30 6.79
CA GLY A 45 14.16 -2.45 6.72
C GLY A 45 13.79 -3.48 5.64
N VAL A 46 12.51 -3.65 5.32
CA VAL A 46 12.06 -4.48 4.21
C VAL A 46 12.45 -3.87 2.86
N LEU A 47 12.29 -2.55 2.71
CA LEU A 47 12.70 -1.81 1.51
C LEU A 47 14.23 -1.84 1.32
N ASP A 48 14.99 -1.65 2.40
CA ASP A 48 16.47 -1.77 2.38
C ASP A 48 16.93 -3.16 1.92
N ALA A 49 16.17 -4.19 2.27
CA ALA A 49 16.45 -5.56 1.84
C ALA A 49 15.99 -5.87 0.40
N GLY A 50 15.40 -4.90 -0.30
CA GLY A 50 14.92 -5.05 -1.69
C GLY A 50 13.79 -6.08 -1.84
N ARG A 51 13.04 -6.37 -0.76
CA ARG A 51 11.98 -7.37 -0.82
C ARG A 51 10.69 -6.80 -1.42
N PRO A 52 10.01 -7.55 -2.31
CA PRO A 52 8.68 -7.21 -2.78
C PRO A 52 7.74 -6.85 -1.64
N LEU A 53 7.02 -5.74 -1.76
CA LEU A 53 6.12 -5.26 -0.73
C LEU A 53 4.78 -4.82 -1.32
N PHE A 54 3.68 -5.27 -0.71
CA PHE A 54 2.33 -4.81 -1.01
C PHE A 54 1.61 -4.37 0.27
N GLY A 55 1.04 -3.17 0.28
CA GLY A 55 0.32 -2.61 1.40
C GLY A 55 -1.15 -2.28 1.09
N ILE A 56 -2.06 -2.60 2.01
CA ILE A 56 -3.50 -2.32 1.91
C ILE A 56 -3.94 -1.40 3.04
N CYS A 57 -4.70 -0.36 2.72
CA CYS A 57 -5.35 0.56 3.64
C CYS A 57 -4.33 1.19 4.63
N PHE A 58 -4.28 0.72 5.86
CA PHE A 58 -3.25 1.15 6.83
C PHE A 58 -1.83 0.86 6.31
N GLY A 59 -1.63 -0.28 5.62
CA GLY A 59 -0.37 -0.62 4.97
C GLY A 59 0.06 0.39 3.88
N ASN A 60 -0.89 0.99 3.14
CA ASN A 60 -0.60 2.09 2.22
C ASN A 60 -0.08 3.33 2.95
N GLN A 61 -0.69 3.67 4.08
CA GLN A 61 -0.30 4.83 4.90
C GLN A 61 1.08 4.63 5.53
N ILE A 62 1.38 3.41 6.02
CA ILE A 62 2.69 3.06 6.58
C ILE A 62 3.77 3.08 5.49
N LEU A 63 3.50 2.54 4.30
CA LEU A 63 4.43 2.64 3.18
C LEU A 63 4.69 4.11 2.83
N GLY A 64 3.65 4.95 2.70
CA GLY A 64 3.81 6.38 2.43
C GLY A 64 4.73 7.05 3.46
N ARG A 65 4.53 6.79 4.76
CA ARG A 65 5.40 7.31 5.82
C ARG A 65 6.83 6.77 5.76
N ALA A 66 7.01 5.49 5.45
CA ALA A 66 8.34 4.90 5.29
C ALA A 66 9.14 5.58 4.18
N LEU A 67 8.46 5.99 3.12
CA LEU A 67 9.02 6.75 2.00
C LEU A 67 9.25 8.24 2.31
N GLY A 68 8.83 8.71 3.49
CA GLY A 68 8.99 10.12 3.89
C GLY A 68 7.82 11.02 3.46
N LEU A 69 6.73 10.46 2.95
CA LEU A 69 5.51 11.20 2.63
C LEU A 69 4.69 11.50 3.89
N GLY A 70 3.92 12.58 3.86
CA GLY A 70 2.97 12.93 4.91
C GLY A 70 1.72 12.04 4.90
N THR A 71 1.01 12.06 6.02
CA THR A 71 -0.37 11.55 6.11
C THR A 71 -1.25 12.59 6.77
N TYR A 72 -2.51 12.63 6.41
CA TYR A 72 -3.47 13.58 6.98
C TYR A 72 -4.82 12.91 7.23
N LYS A 73 -5.57 13.47 8.17
CA LYS A 73 -6.91 13.03 8.51
C LYS A 73 -7.93 13.62 7.54
N LEU A 74 -8.71 12.77 6.90
CA LEU A 74 -9.84 13.19 6.08
C LEU A 74 -10.96 13.75 6.96
N ARG A 75 -11.65 14.78 6.49
CA ARG A 75 -12.74 15.42 7.24
C ARG A 75 -13.87 14.44 7.58
N PHE A 76 -14.24 13.56 6.62
CA PHE A 76 -15.33 12.60 6.78
C PHE A 76 -14.85 11.15 6.65
N GLY A 77 -13.67 10.92 6.10
CA GLY A 77 -13.17 9.60 5.72
C GLY A 77 -13.94 9.00 4.53
N HIS A 78 -13.40 7.92 3.98
CA HIS A 78 -14.04 7.16 2.91
C HIS A 78 -14.60 5.87 3.49
N ARG A 79 -15.91 5.65 3.30
CA ARG A 79 -16.63 4.44 3.72
C ARG A 79 -17.67 4.08 2.69
N GLY A 80 -17.63 2.85 2.22
CA GLY A 80 -18.59 2.34 1.24
C GLY A 80 -17.99 1.34 0.27
N LEU A 81 -18.85 0.65 -0.47
CA LEU A 81 -18.48 -0.42 -1.40
C LEU A 81 -18.50 0.03 -2.87
N ASN A 82 -18.70 1.30 -3.14
CA ASN A 82 -18.94 1.84 -4.47
C ASN A 82 -18.12 3.10 -4.77
N GLN A 83 -16.89 3.15 -4.28
CA GLN A 83 -16.02 4.30 -4.50
C GLN A 83 -15.26 4.14 -5.82
N PRO A 84 -15.41 5.10 -6.76
CA PRO A 84 -14.71 5.04 -8.04
C PRO A 84 -13.26 5.51 -7.86
N VAL A 85 -12.32 4.67 -8.27
CA VAL A 85 -10.87 4.95 -8.22
C VAL A 85 -10.29 4.79 -9.62
N LEU A 86 -9.54 5.77 -10.07
CA LEU A 86 -8.73 5.69 -11.28
C LEU A 86 -7.43 4.95 -11.00
N ASP A 87 -7.26 3.81 -11.63
CA ASP A 87 -5.96 3.15 -11.76
C ASP A 87 -5.18 3.84 -12.89
N ARG A 88 -4.19 4.64 -12.54
CA ARG A 88 -3.40 5.44 -13.49
C ARG A 88 -2.43 4.60 -14.30
N VAL A 89 -2.11 3.39 -13.83
CA VAL A 89 -1.21 2.47 -14.53
C VAL A 89 -1.92 1.84 -15.73
N SER A 90 -3.17 1.39 -15.54
CA SER A 90 -3.98 0.79 -16.60
C SER A 90 -4.86 1.81 -17.34
N GLY A 91 -5.06 3.02 -16.78
CA GLY A 91 -6.00 4.02 -17.28
C GLY A 91 -7.47 3.64 -17.08
N THR A 92 -7.77 2.68 -16.21
CA THR A 92 -9.13 2.19 -15.98
C THR A 92 -9.72 2.68 -14.67
N VAL A 93 -11.04 2.88 -14.62
CA VAL A 93 -11.76 3.15 -13.40
C VAL A 93 -12.22 1.83 -12.80
N ARG A 94 -11.95 1.66 -11.50
CA ARG A 94 -12.39 0.51 -10.70
C ARG A 94 -13.37 0.96 -9.65
N VAL A 95 -14.38 0.13 -9.40
CA VAL A 95 -15.26 0.30 -8.24
C VAL A 95 -14.62 -0.42 -7.05
N THR A 96 -14.44 0.28 -5.94
CA THR A 96 -13.63 -0.21 -4.82
C THR A 96 -14.36 -0.04 -3.48
N SER A 97 -13.92 -0.83 -2.49
CA SER A 97 -14.40 -0.82 -1.12
C SER A 97 -13.47 0.00 -0.22
N HIS A 98 -14.02 0.93 0.54
CA HIS A 98 -13.26 1.81 1.43
C HIS A 98 -13.76 1.77 2.87
N ASN A 99 -12.83 1.87 3.80
CA ASN A 99 -13.08 2.13 5.22
C ASN A 99 -11.83 2.74 5.86
N HIS A 100 -11.57 4.01 5.60
CA HIS A 100 -10.42 4.71 6.15
C HIS A 100 -10.72 6.16 6.49
N GLY A 101 -9.99 6.71 7.48
CA GLY A 101 -10.11 8.09 7.93
C GLY A 101 -8.86 8.92 7.66
N PHE A 102 -7.80 8.32 7.15
CA PHE A 102 -6.54 8.97 6.82
C PHE A 102 -6.15 8.68 5.37
N ALA A 103 -5.36 9.56 4.79
CA ALA A 103 -4.81 9.41 3.45
C ALA A 103 -3.33 9.84 3.42
N VAL A 104 -2.61 9.41 2.39
CA VAL A 104 -1.23 9.84 2.12
C VAL A 104 -1.26 11.18 1.39
N ASP A 105 -0.36 12.09 1.77
CA ASP A 105 -0.12 13.36 1.09
C ASP A 105 1.04 13.20 0.10
N ALA A 106 0.72 13.20 -1.18
CA ALA A 106 1.69 13.09 -2.27
C ALA A 106 1.22 13.85 -3.51
N PRO A 107 2.14 14.42 -4.32
CA PRO A 107 1.80 15.05 -5.58
C PRO A 107 1.13 14.07 -6.55
N LEU A 108 0.02 14.49 -7.16
CA LEU A 108 -0.70 13.67 -8.13
C LEU A 108 -0.08 13.75 -9.53
N ASP A 109 0.62 14.81 -9.85
CA ASP A 109 1.06 15.17 -11.21
C ASP A 109 2.49 14.74 -11.55
N ARG A 110 3.28 14.34 -10.54
CA ARG A 110 4.69 13.98 -10.72
C ARG A 110 5.14 12.95 -9.69
N PRO A 111 6.16 12.15 -10.00
CA PRO A 111 6.85 11.33 -9.02
C PRO A 111 7.55 12.19 -7.95
N THR A 112 7.73 11.61 -6.76
CA THR A 112 8.49 12.17 -5.65
C THR A 112 9.74 11.33 -5.43
N ASP A 113 10.89 11.98 -5.26
CA ASP A 113 12.14 11.31 -4.89
C ASP A 113 12.10 10.89 -3.42
N THR A 114 12.51 9.66 -3.15
CA THR A 114 12.58 9.09 -1.80
C THR A 114 13.93 8.39 -1.60
N PRO A 115 14.30 8.03 -0.35
CA PRO A 115 15.51 7.24 -0.11
C PRO A 115 15.51 5.86 -0.80
N TYR A 116 14.34 5.38 -1.23
CA TYR A 116 14.14 4.06 -1.84
C TYR A 116 13.84 4.13 -3.34
N GLY A 117 14.12 5.26 -3.97
CA GLY A 117 13.80 5.53 -5.37
C GLY A 117 12.55 6.41 -5.51
N ARG A 118 12.12 6.59 -6.74
CA ARG A 118 10.98 7.45 -7.07
C ARG A 118 9.67 6.74 -6.77
N VAL A 119 8.75 7.46 -6.16
CA VAL A 119 7.37 7.00 -5.93
C VAL A 119 6.39 7.85 -6.73
N GLU A 120 5.40 7.23 -7.32
CA GLU A 120 4.27 7.91 -7.95
C GLU A 120 2.94 7.49 -7.33
N VAL A 121 1.95 8.36 -7.44
CA VAL A 121 0.57 8.02 -7.13
C VAL A 121 0.00 7.16 -8.25
N SER A 122 -0.29 5.90 -7.94
CA SER A 122 -0.79 4.91 -8.90
C SER A 122 -2.31 4.87 -8.99
N HIS A 123 -3.00 5.26 -7.92
CA HIS A 123 -4.46 5.26 -7.85
C HIS A 123 -4.96 6.57 -7.22
N VAL A 124 -6.07 7.10 -7.76
CA VAL A 124 -6.67 8.37 -7.31
C VAL A 124 -8.18 8.21 -7.18
N GLY A 125 -8.74 8.67 -6.07
CA GLY A 125 -10.18 8.75 -5.85
C GLY A 125 -10.82 9.79 -6.78
N LEU A 126 -11.83 9.39 -7.56
CA LEU A 126 -12.46 10.28 -8.52
C LEU A 126 -13.45 11.29 -7.90
N ASN A 127 -13.79 11.12 -6.63
CA ASN A 127 -14.74 12.00 -5.96
C ASN A 127 -14.07 13.27 -5.38
N ASP A 128 -12.76 13.19 -5.04
CA ASP A 128 -12.10 14.23 -4.26
C ASP A 128 -10.57 14.28 -4.47
N ASP A 129 -10.06 13.59 -5.47
CA ASP A 129 -8.63 13.55 -5.83
C ASP A 129 -7.70 13.05 -4.70
N VAL A 130 -8.23 12.26 -3.76
CA VAL A 130 -7.42 11.66 -2.69
C VAL A 130 -6.50 10.58 -3.25
N VAL A 131 -5.27 10.48 -2.70
CA VAL A 131 -4.31 9.42 -3.01
C VAL A 131 -4.86 8.07 -2.55
N GLU A 132 -5.10 7.19 -3.49
CA GLU A 132 -5.67 5.85 -3.26
C GLU A 132 -4.68 4.72 -3.56
N GLY A 133 -3.44 5.04 -3.87
CA GLY A 133 -2.38 4.07 -4.01
C GLY A 133 -1.05 4.66 -4.47
N LEU A 134 0.01 3.96 -4.11
CA LEU A 134 1.40 4.32 -4.40
C LEU A 134 2.09 3.20 -5.19
N ARG A 135 3.04 3.56 -6.04
CA ARG A 135 3.96 2.62 -6.71
C ARG A 135 5.37 3.18 -6.72
N LEU A 136 6.35 2.41 -6.23
CA LEU A 136 7.74 2.72 -6.46
C LEU A 136 8.10 2.37 -7.91
N LEU A 137 8.90 3.22 -8.53
CA LEU A 137 9.37 3.05 -9.90
C LEU A 137 10.70 2.28 -9.96
N ASP A 138 11.47 2.37 -8.89
CA ASP A 138 12.85 1.88 -8.82
C ASP A 138 13.01 0.74 -7.79
N ALA A 139 11.89 0.27 -7.17
CA ALA A 139 11.89 -0.84 -6.21
C ALA A 139 10.57 -1.64 -6.29
N PRO A 140 10.56 -2.93 -5.92
CA PRO A 140 9.39 -3.79 -6.06
C PRO A 140 8.36 -3.57 -4.94
N ALA A 141 7.80 -2.36 -4.84
CA ALA A 141 6.81 -2.04 -3.81
C ALA A 141 5.64 -1.21 -4.36
N PHE A 142 4.44 -1.55 -3.91
CA PHE A 142 3.24 -0.80 -4.22
C PHE A 142 2.19 -0.94 -3.10
N SER A 143 1.19 -0.09 -3.11
CA SER A 143 0.11 -0.12 -2.13
C SER A 143 -1.18 0.47 -2.68
N VAL A 144 -2.30 0.14 -2.01
CA VAL A 144 -3.61 0.73 -2.26
C VAL A 144 -4.28 1.10 -0.95
N GLN A 145 -5.09 2.17 -0.97
CA GLN A 145 -5.80 2.65 0.20
C GLN A 145 -7.13 1.92 0.41
N PHE A 146 -7.73 1.42 -0.64
CA PHE A 146 -8.96 0.65 -0.63
C PHE A 146 -8.71 -0.83 -0.30
N HIS A 147 -9.79 -1.61 -0.19
CA HIS A 147 -9.78 -3.01 0.22
C HIS A 147 -10.03 -3.96 -0.98
N PRO A 148 -8.98 -4.42 -1.69
CA PRO A 148 -9.12 -5.35 -2.82
C PRO A 148 -9.56 -6.75 -2.38
N GLU A 149 -9.44 -7.08 -1.08
CA GLU A 149 -9.87 -8.34 -0.47
C GLU A 149 -11.37 -8.41 -0.19
N SER A 150 -12.13 -7.34 -0.44
CA SER A 150 -13.53 -7.25 -0.10
C SER A 150 -14.35 -8.38 -0.72
N ALA A 151 -14.82 -9.33 0.11
CA ALA A 151 -15.52 -10.53 -0.35
C ALA A 151 -17.02 -10.31 -0.60
N ALA A 152 -17.61 -9.30 0.04
CA ALA A 152 -19.01 -8.91 -0.14
C ALA A 152 -19.17 -7.66 -1.00
N GLY A 153 -18.07 -7.12 -1.51
CA GLY A 153 -18.00 -5.90 -2.30
C GLY A 153 -17.50 -6.16 -3.73
N PRO A 154 -17.12 -5.09 -4.44
CA PRO A 154 -16.62 -5.20 -5.79
C PRO A 154 -15.29 -5.98 -5.86
N HIS A 155 -15.14 -6.81 -6.89
CA HIS A 155 -13.96 -7.64 -7.12
C HIS A 155 -13.01 -7.06 -8.17
N ASP A 156 -13.24 -5.86 -8.64
CA ASP A 156 -12.45 -5.20 -9.71
C ASP A 156 -10.97 -5.09 -9.37
N ALA A 157 -10.64 -5.03 -8.09
CA ALA A 157 -9.28 -4.88 -7.59
C ALA A 157 -8.57 -6.21 -7.23
N ALA A 158 -9.25 -7.35 -7.33
CA ALA A 158 -8.67 -8.67 -7.04
C ALA A 158 -7.37 -8.97 -7.82
N PRO A 159 -7.16 -8.50 -9.07
CA PRO A 159 -5.92 -8.70 -9.80
C PRO A 159 -4.65 -8.14 -9.12
N LEU A 160 -4.78 -7.23 -8.14
CA LEU A 160 -3.64 -6.70 -7.38
C LEU A 160 -2.91 -7.78 -6.58
N PHE A 161 -3.62 -8.80 -6.11
CA PHE A 161 -2.97 -9.95 -5.44
C PHE A 161 -2.13 -10.76 -6.41
N GLN A 162 -2.61 -10.97 -7.65
CA GLN A 162 -1.82 -11.67 -8.66
C GLN A 162 -0.58 -10.86 -9.03
N ARG A 163 -0.72 -9.54 -9.18
CA ARG A 163 0.42 -8.64 -9.40
C ARG A 163 1.49 -8.78 -8.30
N PHE A 164 1.08 -8.91 -7.04
CA PHE A 164 2.02 -9.11 -5.94
C PHE A 164 2.71 -10.47 -6.03
N VAL A 165 1.98 -11.54 -6.40
CA VAL A 165 2.55 -12.88 -6.61
C VAL A 165 3.57 -12.86 -7.76
N ASP A 166 3.25 -12.19 -8.86
CA ASP A 166 4.14 -12.05 -10.01
C ASP A 166 5.43 -11.32 -9.61
N LEU A 167 5.29 -10.23 -8.84
CA LEU A 167 6.42 -9.45 -8.34
C LEU A 167 7.36 -10.27 -7.44
N MET A 168 6.82 -11.21 -6.64
CA MET A 168 7.63 -12.16 -5.85
C MET A 168 8.34 -13.20 -6.70
N GLY A 169 7.83 -13.50 -7.89
CA GLY A 169 8.41 -14.47 -8.82
C GLY A 169 9.49 -13.88 -9.74
N GLU A 170 9.54 -12.56 -9.89
CA GLU A 170 10.61 -11.86 -10.63
C GLU A 170 11.88 -11.87 -9.78
N LYS A 171 12.65 -12.95 -9.89
CA LYS A 171 14.02 -13.00 -9.32
C LYS A 171 14.98 -12.50 -10.38
N ASP A 172 15.73 -11.45 -10.05
CA ASP A 172 16.89 -10.97 -10.82
C ASP A 172 17.94 -12.07 -11.02
#